data_51022d42d6024f14f6913cdde39b0d63
#
_entry.id   51022d42d6024f14f6913cdde39b0d63
#
_cell.length_a   1.000
_cell.length_b   1.000
_cell.length_c   1.000
_cell.angle_alpha   90.00
_cell.angle_beta   90.00
_cell.angle_gamma   90.00
#
_symmetry.space_group_name_H-M   'P 1'
#
loop_
_entity.id
_entity.type
_entity.pdbx_description
1 polymer ?
#
loop_
_entity_poly.entity_id
_entity_poly.type
_entity_poly.pdbx_seq_one_letter_code
_entity_poly.pdbx_strand_id
1 'polypeptide(L)'
;MINLEIPAKLQQVQQMAQQLAAGVFRPIARKYDAIEHCDTPEELKPVAQMMAAMPRGSGGKGGGDEIKNGSNMTGILAVEAMCWGDVGLMLSIPGSGLGNAAVMAVGTPEQKEKYGKLYCAMAITEPGAGSDSAAVSTTAELDGDEWVLNGEKI
;
A
#
# COMPACT_ATOMS: atom_id res chain seq x y z
N MET A 1 -4.99 27.79 -16.92
CA MET A 1 -3.61 27.95 -16.36
C MET A 1 -3.39 26.77 -15.43
N ILE A 2 -2.30 26.02 -15.59
CA ILE A 2 -1.99 24.90 -14.68
C ILE A 2 -1.37 25.54 -13.43
N ASN A 3 -1.96 25.31 -12.25
CA ASN A 3 -1.39 25.70 -10.98
C ASN A 3 -0.57 24.50 -10.41
N LEU A 4 0.72 24.69 -10.24
CA LEU A 4 1.65 23.71 -9.70
C LEU A 4 1.96 23.96 -8.21
N GLU A 5 1.34 24.93 -7.58
CA GLU A 5 1.52 25.20 -6.17
C GLU A 5 0.87 24.11 -5.31
N ILE A 6 1.62 23.60 -4.36
CA ILE A 6 1.10 22.63 -3.39
C ILE A 6 0.34 23.40 -2.30
N PRO A 7 -0.96 23.10 -2.09
CA PRO A 7 -1.74 23.74 -1.03
C PRO A 7 -1.09 23.57 0.35
N ALA A 8 -1.20 24.58 1.21
CA ALA A 8 -0.57 24.61 2.52
C ALA A 8 -0.84 23.36 3.38
N LYS A 9 -2.07 22.82 3.32
CA LYS A 9 -2.44 21.57 4.01
C LYS A 9 -1.61 20.38 3.53
N LEU A 10 -1.35 20.28 2.22
CA LEU A 10 -0.54 19.21 1.65
C LEU A 10 0.96 19.41 1.92
N GLN A 11 1.43 20.65 1.95
CA GLN A 11 2.80 20.98 2.38
C GLN A 11 3.08 20.50 3.81
N GLN A 12 2.11 20.65 4.72
CA GLN A 12 2.27 20.14 6.10
C GLN A 12 2.43 18.62 6.13
N VAL A 13 1.62 17.88 5.36
CA VAL A 13 1.75 16.40 5.27
C VAL A 13 3.12 16.02 4.71
N GLN A 14 3.56 16.67 3.65
CA GLN A 14 4.89 16.43 3.07
C GLN A 14 6.00 16.68 4.08
N GLN A 15 5.95 17.80 4.81
CA GLN A 15 6.94 18.12 5.83
C GLN A 15 6.98 17.11 6.97
N MET A 16 5.80 16.65 7.45
CA MET A 16 5.72 15.61 8.47
C MET A 16 6.33 14.29 7.98
N ALA A 17 6.03 13.90 6.76
CA ALA A 17 6.60 12.68 6.15
C ALA A 17 8.12 12.81 5.96
N GLN A 18 8.64 13.98 5.57
CA GLN A 18 10.07 14.25 5.47
C GLN A 18 10.77 14.20 6.83
N GLN A 19 10.16 14.74 7.87
CA GLN A 19 10.69 14.66 9.23
C GLN A 19 10.78 13.22 9.73
N LEU A 20 9.75 12.42 9.46
CA LEU A 20 9.74 10.98 9.77
C LEU A 20 10.85 10.25 8.99
N ALA A 21 10.98 10.51 7.71
CA ALA A 21 12.01 9.92 6.85
C ALA A 21 13.42 10.27 7.32
N ALA A 22 13.67 11.54 7.65
CA ALA A 22 14.95 12.01 8.13
C ALA A 22 15.29 11.51 9.55
N GLY A 23 14.30 11.43 10.43
CA GLY A 23 14.49 11.07 11.84
C GLY A 23 14.48 9.57 12.12
N VAL A 24 13.79 8.77 11.29
CA VAL A 24 13.65 7.33 11.52
C VAL A 24 14.34 6.53 10.41
N PHE A 25 13.98 6.73 9.14
CA PHE A 25 14.45 5.86 8.06
C PHE A 25 15.93 6.09 7.74
N ARG A 26 16.33 7.33 7.51
CA ARG A 26 17.74 7.66 7.15
C ARG A 26 18.77 7.14 8.15
N PRO A 27 18.59 7.28 9.48
CA PRO A 27 19.56 6.79 10.45
C PRO A 27 19.76 5.28 10.43
N ILE A 28 18.74 4.50 10.08
CA ILE A 28 18.78 3.05 10.13
C ILE A 28 18.94 2.39 8.75
N ALA A 29 18.80 3.13 7.65
CA ALA A 29 18.82 2.61 6.29
C ALA A 29 20.06 1.73 6.04
N ARG A 30 21.27 2.22 6.31
CA ARG A 30 22.50 1.46 6.10
C ARG A 30 22.65 0.24 7.00
N LYS A 31 22.10 0.29 8.21
CA LYS A 31 22.10 -0.85 9.13
C LYS A 31 21.33 -2.03 8.50
N TYR A 32 20.14 -1.76 7.97
CA TYR A 32 19.27 -2.81 7.41
C TYR A 32 19.63 -3.18 5.96
N ASP A 33 20.22 -2.28 5.19
CA ASP A 33 20.79 -2.57 3.87
C ASP A 33 21.90 -3.64 3.92
N ALA A 34 22.63 -3.70 5.01
CA ALA A 34 23.70 -4.68 5.22
C ALA A 34 23.21 -6.05 5.72
N ILE A 35 21.94 -6.19 6.07
CA ILE A 35 21.37 -7.42 6.61
C ILE A 35 20.48 -8.07 5.57
N GLU A 36 20.94 -9.20 5.03
CA GLU A 36 20.13 -10.01 4.13
C GLU A 36 19.02 -10.73 4.93
N HIS A 37 17.77 -10.66 4.47
CA HIS A 37 16.61 -11.34 5.05
C HIS A 37 16.35 -11.02 6.53
N CYS A 38 16.34 -9.74 6.88
CA CYS A 38 15.96 -9.32 8.23
C CYS A 38 14.43 -9.30 8.42
N ASP A 39 14.00 -9.56 9.65
CA ASP A 39 12.63 -9.25 10.08
C ASP A 39 12.35 -7.75 10.04
N THR A 40 11.07 -7.40 10.14
CA THR A 40 10.67 -5.98 10.20
C THR A 40 11.44 -5.25 11.31
N PRO A 41 12.14 -4.16 10.97
CA PRO A 41 12.88 -3.37 11.96
C PRO A 41 12.01 -2.95 13.14
N GLU A 42 12.51 -3.13 14.36
CA GLU A 42 11.79 -2.73 15.58
C GLU A 42 11.45 -1.24 15.58
N GLU A 43 12.34 -0.42 15.02
CA GLU A 43 12.17 1.04 14.89
C GLU A 43 10.96 1.42 14.02
N LEU A 44 10.47 0.52 13.17
CA LEU A 44 9.29 0.76 12.34
C LEU A 44 7.95 0.43 13.03
N LYS A 45 7.96 -0.30 14.13
CA LYS A 45 6.72 -0.64 14.87
C LYS A 45 5.95 0.58 15.35
N PRO A 46 6.57 1.62 15.95
CA PRO A 46 5.87 2.85 16.30
C PRO A 46 5.31 3.59 15.08
N VAL A 47 6.03 3.56 13.96
CA VAL A 47 5.57 4.17 12.70
C VAL A 47 4.30 3.46 12.19
N ALA A 48 4.30 2.13 12.20
CA ALA A 48 3.14 1.34 11.82
C ALA A 48 1.92 1.62 12.70
N GLN A 49 2.11 1.72 14.02
CA GLN A 49 1.05 2.06 14.96
C GLN A 49 0.49 3.46 14.71
N MET A 50 1.35 4.44 14.47
CA MET A 50 0.94 5.80 14.12
C MET A 50 0.14 5.82 12.82
N MET A 51 0.60 5.13 11.78
CA MET A 51 -0.11 5.05 10.50
C MET A 51 -1.44 4.31 10.61
N ALA A 52 -1.52 3.26 11.42
CA ALA A 52 -2.76 2.53 11.66
C ALA A 52 -3.81 3.37 12.42
N ALA A 53 -3.36 4.28 13.28
CA ALA A 53 -4.22 5.21 14.02
C ALA A 53 -4.71 6.40 13.18
N MET A 54 -4.04 6.68 12.05
CA MET A 54 -4.50 7.75 11.15
C MET A 54 -5.84 7.37 10.52
N PRO A 55 -6.81 8.29 10.45
CA PRO A 55 -8.04 8.06 9.72
C PRO A 55 -7.68 7.74 8.27
N ARG A 56 -7.91 6.52 7.85
CA ARG A 56 -7.85 6.17 6.43
C ARG A 56 -8.91 7.01 5.74
N GLY A 57 -8.48 7.91 4.87
CA GLY A 57 -9.41 8.68 4.08
C GLY A 57 -10.40 7.70 3.46
N SER A 58 -11.65 7.77 3.89
CA SER A 58 -12.72 7.03 3.25
C SER A 58 -12.65 7.44 1.78
N GLY A 59 -12.27 6.51 0.91
CA GLY A 59 -12.38 6.70 -0.52
C GLY A 59 -13.82 7.08 -0.79
N GLY A 60 -14.08 8.39 -0.81
CA GLY A 60 -15.40 8.92 -0.91
C GLY A 60 -16.05 8.36 -2.15
N LYS A 61 -17.20 7.75 -2.03
CA LYS A 61 -18.17 7.59 -3.10
C LYS A 61 -18.63 9.00 -3.49
N GLY A 62 -17.74 9.75 -4.12
CA GLY A 62 -18.04 11.06 -4.71
C GLY A 62 -18.54 10.84 -6.13
N GLY A 63 -19.81 10.65 -6.29
CA GLY A 63 -20.48 10.96 -7.53
C GLY A 63 -20.65 12.48 -7.57
N GLY A 64 -19.95 13.16 -8.47
CA GLY A 64 -20.08 14.59 -8.70
C GLY A 64 -18.74 15.25 -9.01
N ASP A 65 -18.79 16.33 -9.77
CA ASP A 65 -17.66 17.14 -10.27
C ASP A 65 -16.84 17.88 -9.20
N GLU A 66 -17.02 17.60 -7.93
CA GLU A 66 -16.19 18.18 -6.89
C GLU A 66 -14.78 17.57 -6.95
N ILE A 67 -13.80 18.43 -7.03
CA ILE A 67 -12.39 18.10 -6.88
C ILE A 67 -12.24 17.34 -5.57
N LYS A 68 -12.08 16.06 -5.72
CA LYS A 68 -11.98 15.10 -4.63
C LYS A 68 -10.92 15.59 -3.66
N ASN A 69 -11.20 15.49 -2.42
CA ASN A 69 -10.52 15.92 -1.19
C ASN A 69 -8.96 15.89 -1.16
N GLY A 70 -8.28 15.74 -2.28
CA GLY A 70 -6.81 15.70 -2.39
C GLY A 70 -6.17 14.47 -1.76
N SER A 71 -6.92 13.44 -1.39
CA SER A 71 -6.38 12.25 -0.71
C SER A 71 -5.30 11.53 -1.52
N ASN A 72 -5.47 11.43 -2.83
CA ASN A 72 -4.47 10.83 -3.71
C ASN A 72 -3.17 11.64 -3.71
N MET A 73 -3.28 12.97 -3.80
CA MET A 73 -2.12 13.86 -3.76
C MET A 73 -1.43 13.80 -2.39
N THR A 74 -2.20 13.73 -1.32
CA THR A 74 -1.68 13.52 0.04
C THR A 74 -0.85 12.24 0.12
N GLY A 75 -1.38 11.14 -0.42
CA GLY A 75 -0.68 9.85 -0.47
C GLY A 75 0.62 9.92 -1.28
N ILE A 76 0.59 10.53 -2.47
CA ILE A 76 1.78 10.66 -3.32
C ILE A 76 2.88 11.45 -2.62
N LEU A 77 2.56 12.63 -2.07
CA LEU A 77 3.54 13.49 -1.39
C LEU A 77 4.12 12.83 -0.13
N ALA A 78 3.29 12.10 0.62
CA ALA A 78 3.77 11.38 1.79
C ALA A 78 4.70 10.22 1.41
N VAL A 79 4.32 9.41 0.41
CA VAL A 79 5.12 8.28 -0.05
C VAL A 79 6.44 8.77 -0.68
N GLU A 80 6.41 9.80 -1.52
CA GLU A 80 7.61 10.41 -2.08
C GLU A 80 8.60 10.83 -0.98
N ALA A 81 8.11 11.54 0.04
CA ALA A 81 8.93 11.99 1.14
C ALA A 81 9.50 10.82 1.97
N MET A 82 8.73 9.78 2.22
CA MET A 82 9.20 8.58 2.93
C MET A 82 10.21 7.79 2.11
N CYS A 83 10.00 7.63 0.80
CA CYS A 83 10.93 6.97 -0.10
C CYS A 83 12.28 7.69 -0.20
N TRP A 84 12.29 9.02 -0.07
CA TRP A 84 13.54 9.77 0.07
C TRP A 84 14.34 9.31 1.30
N GLY A 85 13.68 8.93 2.37
CA GLY A 85 14.31 8.34 3.55
C GLY A 85 14.97 7.00 3.24
N ASP A 86 14.16 6.03 2.84
CA ASP A 86 14.55 4.71 2.34
C ASP A 86 13.31 3.97 1.86
N VAL A 87 13.31 3.50 0.61
CA VAL A 87 12.15 2.83 0.02
C VAL A 87 11.94 1.42 0.60
N GLY A 88 13.00 0.70 0.90
CA GLY A 88 12.94 -0.64 1.48
C GLY A 88 12.32 -0.62 2.87
N LEU A 89 12.75 0.31 3.71
CA LEU A 89 12.17 0.52 5.04
C LEU A 89 10.71 0.97 4.96
N MET A 90 10.37 1.84 4.02
CA MET A 90 8.98 2.26 3.80
C MET A 90 8.07 1.07 3.44
N LEU A 91 8.53 0.18 2.57
CA LEU A 91 7.81 -1.03 2.18
C LEU A 91 7.76 -2.09 3.30
N SER A 92 8.69 -2.05 4.24
CA SER A 92 8.75 -2.95 5.39
C SER A 92 7.84 -2.53 6.56
N ILE A 93 7.17 -1.38 6.46
CA ILE A 93 6.23 -0.95 7.51
C ILE A 93 5.08 -1.96 7.60
N PRO A 94 4.84 -2.55 8.80
CA PRO A 94 3.74 -3.49 8.97
C PRO A 94 2.38 -2.86 8.62
N GLY A 95 1.61 -3.56 7.81
CA GLY A 95 0.30 -3.09 7.37
C GLY A 95 -0.46 -4.15 6.60
N SER A 96 -1.57 -3.76 6.00
CA SER A 96 -2.29 -4.63 5.06
C SER A 96 -1.48 -4.75 3.76
N GLY A 97 -1.31 -5.97 3.27
CA GLY A 97 -0.59 -6.23 2.02
C GLY A 97 -1.37 -5.79 0.76
N LEU A 98 -0.73 -5.92 -0.40
CA LEU A 98 -1.33 -5.55 -1.69
C LEU A 98 -2.60 -6.36 -2.03
N GLY A 99 -2.69 -7.63 -1.59
CA GLY A 99 -3.86 -8.48 -1.79
C GLY A 99 -5.14 -7.91 -1.16
N ASN A 100 -5.02 -7.11 -0.09
CA ASN A 100 -6.17 -6.45 0.51
C ASN A 100 -6.85 -5.47 -0.45
N ALA A 101 -6.12 -4.88 -1.41
CA ALA A 101 -6.71 -3.99 -2.40
C ALA A 101 -7.76 -4.71 -3.26
N ALA A 102 -7.48 -5.95 -3.68
CA ALA A 102 -8.44 -6.77 -4.44
C ALA A 102 -9.68 -7.10 -3.59
N VAL A 103 -9.49 -7.54 -2.34
CA VAL A 103 -10.59 -7.82 -1.41
C VAL A 103 -11.46 -6.58 -1.20
N MET A 104 -10.83 -5.41 -0.98
CA MET A 104 -11.57 -4.17 -0.75
C MET A 104 -12.30 -3.67 -2.00
N ALA A 105 -11.77 -3.95 -3.20
CA ALA A 105 -12.39 -3.52 -4.44
C ALA A 105 -13.65 -4.33 -4.77
N VAL A 106 -13.60 -5.65 -4.69
CA VAL A 106 -14.63 -6.55 -5.22
C VAL A 106 -15.27 -7.50 -4.21
N GLY A 107 -14.71 -7.60 -2.99
CA GLY A 107 -15.22 -8.50 -1.95
C GLY A 107 -16.61 -8.14 -1.46
N THR A 108 -17.37 -9.14 -1.01
CA THR A 108 -18.64 -8.93 -0.30
C THR A 108 -18.38 -8.28 1.06
N PRO A 109 -19.41 -7.73 1.74
CA PRO A 109 -19.23 -7.18 3.11
C PRO A 109 -18.61 -8.21 4.06
N GLU A 110 -19.03 -9.46 4.02
CA GLU A 110 -18.52 -10.55 4.87
C GLU A 110 -17.06 -10.86 4.55
N GLN A 111 -16.69 -10.91 3.27
CA GLN A 111 -15.30 -11.08 2.84
C GLN A 111 -14.41 -9.92 3.27
N LYS A 112 -14.88 -8.69 3.17
CA LYS A 112 -14.16 -7.51 3.63
C LYS A 112 -13.95 -7.51 5.15
N GLU A 113 -14.96 -7.93 5.91
CA GLU A 113 -14.84 -8.07 7.35
C GLU A 113 -13.82 -9.15 7.74
N LYS A 114 -13.91 -10.32 7.09
CA LYS A 114 -13.06 -11.48 7.37
C LYS A 114 -11.60 -11.26 6.95
N TYR A 115 -11.36 -10.73 5.75
CA TYR A 115 -10.02 -10.69 5.14
C TYR A 115 -9.40 -9.29 5.11
N GLY A 116 -10.19 -8.23 5.24
CA GLY A 116 -9.70 -6.85 5.08
C GLY A 116 -8.64 -6.42 6.10
N LYS A 117 -8.52 -7.12 7.23
CA LYS A 117 -7.54 -6.84 8.29
C LYS A 117 -6.33 -7.78 8.22
N LEU A 118 -6.38 -8.83 7.41
CA LEU A 118 -5.28 -9.77 7.28
C LEU A 118 -4.19 -9.19 6.37
N TYR A 119 -2.96 -9.64 6.56
CA TYR A 119 -1.90 -9.36 5.60
C TYR A 119 -2.08 -10.31 4.41
N CYS A 120 -2.38 -9.75 3.24
CA CYS A 120 -2.63 -10.50 2.02
C CYS A 120 -1.58 -10.13 0.97
N ALA A 121 -0.81 -11.11 0.51
CA ALA A 121 0.07 -10.95 -0.64
C ALA A 121 -0.74 -10.94 -1.94
N MET A 122 -0.12 -10.44 -3.01
CA MET A 122 -0.71 -10.42 -4.35
C MET A 122 0.22 -11.15 -5.31
N ALA A 123 -0.26 -12.23 -5.91
CA ALA A 123 0.41 -12.96 -6.96
C ALA A 123 -0.36 -12.75 -8.27
N ILE A 124 0.13 -11.87 -9.15
CA ILE A 124 -0.55 -11.51 -10.41
C ILE A 124 0.16 -12.12 -11.60
N THR A 125 1.49 -11.90 -11.70
CA THR A 125 2.30 -12.20 -12.88
C THR A 125 2.26 -13.68 -13.23
N GLU A 126 2.06 -13.97 -14.52
CA GLU A 126 2.11 -15.30 -15.11
C GLU A 126 3.16 -15.33 -16.22
N PRO A 127 3.67 -16.52 -16.64
CA PRO A 127 4.64 -16.60 -17.72
C PRO A 127 4.19 -15.89 -19.01
N GLY A 128 2.90 -15.89 -19.30
CA GLY A 128 2.28 -15.24 -20.47
C GLY A 128 1.65 -13.88 -20.21
N ALA A 129 1.60 -13.40 -18.96
CA ALA A 129 0.85 -12.21 -18.57
C ALA A 129 1.60 -11.37 -17.52
N GLY A 130 2.34 -10.38 -17.99
CA GLY A 130 3.02 -9.38 -17.16
C GLY A 130 2.27 -8.06 -17.16
N SER A 131 2.71 -7.10 -17.98
CA SER A 131 2.05 -5.79 -18.14
C SER A 131 0.61 -5.90 -18.65
N ASP A 132 0.31 -6.91 -19.46
CA ASP A 132 -1.04 -7.25 -19.86
C ASP A 132 -1.72 -8.14 -18.80
N SER A 133 -2.15 -7.54 -17.71
CA SER A 133 -2.85 -8.25 -16.64
C SER A 133 -4.24 -8.77 -17.03
N ALA A 134 -4.78 -8.34 -18.18
CA ALA A 134 -6.02 -8.89 -18.72
C ALA A 134 -5.82 -10.26 -19.37
N ALA A 135 -4.59 -10.63 -19.72
CA ALA A 135 -4.23 -11.93 -20.28
C ALA A 135 -3.98 -13.03 -19.23
N VAL A 136 -4.28 -12.78 -17.95
CA VAL A 136 -4.18 -13.77 -16.88
C VAL A 136 -5.04 -14.98 -17.21
N SER A 137 -4.44 -16.18 -17.15
CA SER A 137 -5.05 -17.46 -17.54
C SER A 137 -5.32 -18.40 -16.38
N THR A 138 -4.80 -18.13 -15.19
CA THR A 138 -5.10 -18.93 -13.99
C THR A 138 -6.60 -18.95 -13.73
N THR A 139 -7.16 -20.14 -13.56
CA THR A 139 -8.56 -20.34 -13.27
C THR A 139 -8.79 -20.74 -11.81
N ALA A 140 -10.01 -20.51 -11.32
CA ALA A 140 -10.48 -20.98 -10.03
C ALA A 140 -11.87 -21.57 -10.23
N GLU A 141 -12.02 -22.86 -9.96
CA GLU A 141 -13.28 -23.60 -10.12
C GLU A 141 -13.74 -24.14 -8.77
N LEU A 142 -15.04 -24.06 -8.50
CA LEU A 142 -15.61 -24.56 -7.26
C LEU A 142 -15.90 -26.05 -7.41
N ASP A 143 -15.29 -26.89 -6.56
CA ASP A 143 -15.56 -28.34 -6.47
C ASP A 143 -16.04 -28.67 -5.05
N GLY A 144 -17.31 -28.90 -4.92
CA GLY A 144 -17.96 -29.04 -3.62
C GLY A 144 -17.93 -27.72 -2.83
N ASP A 145 -17.19 -27.69 -1.72
CA ASP A 145 -16.99 -26.53 -0.85
C ASP A 145 -15.55 -25.96 -0.91
N GLU A 146 -14.72 -26.47 -1.83
CA GLU A 146 -13.34 -26.04 -2.04
C GLU A 146 -13.13 -25.38 -3.40
N TRP A 147 -12.19 -24.42 -3.47
CA TRP A 147 -11.76 -23.84 -4.73
C TRP A 147 -10.50 -24.53 -5.26
N VAL A 148 -10.60 -25.06 -6.46
CA VAL A 148 -9.48 -25.66 -7.19
C VAL A 148 -8.84 -24.58 -8.09
N LEU A 149 -7.56 -24.30 -7.83
CA LEU A 149 -6.80 -23.32 -8.60
C LEU A 149 -5.93 -24.05 -9.64
N ASN A 150 -6.01 -23.64 -10.90
CA ASN A 150 -5.18 -24.15 -12.00
C ASN A 150 -4.48 -23.00 -12.68
N GLY A 151 -3.13 -23.01 -12.67
CA GLY A 151 -2.31 -21.97 -13.29
C GLY A 151 -0.94 -21.91 -12.67
N GLU A 152 -0.14 -20.96 -13.17
CA GLU A 152 1.22 -20.71 -12.70
C GLU A 152 1.41 -19.22 -12.44
N LYS A 153 2.04 -18.87 -11.31
CA LYS A 153 2.41 -17.50 -10.95
C LYS A 153 3.92 -17.40 -10.77
N ILE A 154 4.48 -16.24 -11.14
CA ILE A 154 5.91 -15.94 -11.03
C ILE A 154 6.14 -14.98 -9.88
#